data_790672027e9162f97d5d63e325c61a77
#
_entry.id   790672027e9162f97d5d63e325c61a77
#
_cell.length_a   1.000
_cell.length_b   1.000
_cell.length_c   1.000
_cell.angle_alpha   90.00
_cell.angle_beta   90.00
_cell.angle_gamma   90.00
#
_symmetry.space_group_name_H-M   'P 1'
#
loop_
_entity.id
_entity.type
_entity.pdbx_description
1 polymer ?
#
loop_
_entity_poly.entity_id
_entity_poly.type
_entity_poly.pdbx_seq_one_letter_code
_entity_poly.pdbx_strand_id
1 'polypeptide(L)'
;MAKKKKTRKELLKEPDEFITFTGKAIAFVTEYQKQISYILCAIVAFALIFFGYRFFAQRAETKAFTRLAQTQSKYDTLKKTSSGTAAYNQVSEAFQSIIKKYGGNAGGKLARVIYANISFDAQKYEEAIVLYKQALSDFKDDKFVYNLIISNLGYAYQRVGDEQNAAAYFEKATSSTNSSIREEALFNLGLIYENLGKDEKGQQTFQEILKNHPDSIYFDVVEEELNKLKK
;
A
#
# COMPACT_ATOMS: atom_id res chain seq x y z
N MET A 1 -50.94 -5.45 45.36
CA MET A 1 -52.16 -5.25 44.54
C MET A 1 -52.25 -6.36 43.51
N ALA A 2 -53.25 -7.26 43.62
CA ALA A 2 -53.40 -8.38 42.70
C ALA A 2 -53.96 -7.91 41.34
N LYS A 3 -53.27 -8.20 40.23
CA LYS A 3 -53.79 -7.95 38.90
C LYS A 3 -55.04 -8.78 38.65
N LYS A 4 -56.17 -8.09 38.46
CA LYS A 4 -57.49 -8.70 38.14
C LYS A 4 -57.33 -9.52 36.84
N LYS A 5 -57.52 -10.84 36.90
CA LYS A 5 -57.50 -11.71 35.72
C LYS A 5 -58.66 -11.30 34.81
N LYS A 6 -58.37 -10.85 33.57
CA LYS A 6 -59.38 -10.56 32.55
C LYS A 6 -60.16 -11.84 32.22
N THR A 7 -61.47 -11.74 32.06
CA THR A 7 -62.31 -12.89 31.70
C THR A 7 -62.16 -13.24 30.23
N ARG A 8 -62.33 -14.50 29.83
CA ARG A 8 -62.22 -14.99 28.41
C ARG A 8 -63.12 -14.20 27.45
N LYS A 9 -64.22 -13.61 27.96
CA LYS A 9 -65.14 -12.77 27.17
C LYS A 9 -64.61 -11.34 26.93
N GLU A 10 -63.77 -10.83 27.84
CA GLU A 10 -63.07 -9.55 27.68
C GLU A 10 -61.86 -9.69 26.73
N LEU A 11 -61.14 -10.81 26.79
CA LEU A 11 -60.02 -11.10 25.86
C LEU A 11 -60.49 -11.28 24.42
N LEU A 12 -61.71 -11.78 24.18
CA LEU A 12 -62.29 -11.93 22.84
C LEU A 12 -62.84 -10.61 22.28
N LYS A 13 -62.98 -9.54 23.07
CA LYS A 13 -63.43 -8.21 22.65
C LYS A 13 -62.26 -7.24 22.39
N GLU A 14 -61.05 -7.56 22.85
CA GLU A 14 -59.89 -6.75 22.51
C GLU A 14 -59.54 -7.04 21.05
N PRO A 15 -59.37 -5.98 20.19
CA PRO A 15 -58.93 -6.20 18.83
C PRO A 15 -57.53 -6.84 18.90
N ASP A 16 -57.37 -7.95 18.19
CA ASP A 16 -56.09 -8.64 18.07
C ASP A 16 -55.04 -7.64 17.63
N GLU A 17 -54.00 -7.42 18.45
CA GLU A 17 -52.92 -6.44 18.19
C GLU A 17 -52.26 -6.71 16.83
N PHE A 18 -52.20 -7.97 16.43
CA PHE A 18 -51.70 -8.38 15.12
C PHE A 18 -52.61 -7.91 13.98
N ILE A 19 -53.95 -8.06 14.11
CA ILE A 19 -54.94 -7.59 13.12
C ILE A 19 -54.91 -6.08 13.03
N THR A 20 -54.75 -5.39 14.16
CA THR A 20 -54.69 -3.93 14.21
C THR A 20 -53.38 -3.41 13.59
N PHE A 21 -52.25 -4.09 13.84
CA PHE A 21 -50.98 -3.73 13.27
C PHE A 21 -50.97 -3.94 11.75
N THR A 22 -51.43 -5.12 11.28
CA THR A 22 -51.49 -5.40 9.82
C THR A 22 -52.43 -4.45 9.11
N GLY A 23 -53.60 -4.11 9.71
CA GLY A 23 -54.50 -3.12 9.14
C GLY A 23 -53.88 -1.73 9.01
N LYS A 24 -53.15 -1.26 10.02
CA LYS A 24 -52.41 0.01 9.95
C LYS A 24 -51.26 -0.01 8.93
N ALA A 25 -50.55 -1.12 8.86
CA ALA A 25 -49.48 -1.28 7.88
C ALA A 25 -50.00 -1.25 6.44
N ILE A 26 -51.12 -1.94 6.17
CA ILE A 26 -51.78 -1.93 4.83
C ILE A 26 -52.27 -0.52 4.48
N ALA A 27 -52.95 0.16 5.43
CA ALA A 27 -53.39 1.53 5.22
C ALA A 27 -52.24 2.48 4.90
N PHE A 28 -51.14 2.40 5.67
CA PHE A 28 -49.91 3.18 5.42
C PHE A 28 -49.33 2.91 4.02
N VAL A 29 -49.17 1.64 3.63
CA VAL A 29 -48.68 1.27 2.32
C VAL A 29 -49.59 1.79 1.18
N THR A 30 -50.91 1.73 1.39
CA THR A 30 -51.87 2.19 0.38
C THR A 30 -51.85 3.71 0.28
N GLU A 31 -51.79 4.42 1.41
CA GLU A 31 -51.71 5.90 1.42
C GLU A 31 -50.43 6.44 0.79
N TYR A 32 -49.29 5.79 1.07
CA TYR A 32 -47.97 6.23 0.57
C TYR A 32 -47.45 5.40 -0.61
N GLN A 33 -48.32 4.67 -1.32
CA GLN A 33 -47.92 3.75 -2.41
C GLN A 33 -46.97 4.35 -3.45
N LYS A 34 -47.23 5.60 -3.89
CA LYS A 34 -46.37 6.29 -4.87
C LYS A 34 -44.99 6.59 -4.30
N GLN A 35 -44.91 7.11 -3.07
CA GLN A 35 -43.66 7.45 -2.39
C GLN A 35 -42.83 6.17 -2.14
N ILE A 36 -43.47 5.12 -1.65
CA ILE A 36 -42.85 3.81 -1.43
C ILE A 36 -42.31 3.25 -2.74
N SER A 37 -43.07 3.34 -3.82
CA SER A 37 -42.65 2.90 -5.14
C SER A 37 -41.42 3.68 -5.64
N TYR A 38 -41.38 5.02 -5.49
CA TYR A 38 -40.21 5.82 -5.87
C TYR A 38 -38.99 5.47 -5.03
N ILE A 39 -39.13 5.29 -3.73
CA ILE A 39 -38.04 4.88 -2.85
C ILE A 39 -37.51 3.51 -3.25
N LEU A 40 -38.39 2.56 -3.52
CA LEU A 40 -38.00 1.21 -3.95
C LEU A 40 -37.24 1.24 -5.30
N CYS A 41 -37.73 2.01 -6.26
CA CYS A 41 -37.05 2.22 -7.54
C CYS A 41 -35.66 2.85 -7.35
N ALA A 42 -35.55 3.86 -6.46
CA ALA A 42 -34.28 4.48 -6.16
C ALA A 42 -33.27 3.51 -5.51
N ILE A 43 -33.73 2.67 -4.57
CA ILE A 43 -32.91 1.62 -3.95
C ILE A 43 -32.43 0.61 -5.00
N VAL A 44 -33.32 0.15 -5.88
CA VAL A 44 -32.94 -0.79 -6.94
C VAL A 44 -31.94 -0.17 -7.91
N ALA A 45 -32.17 1.09 -8.33
CA ALA A 45 -31.23 1.81 -9.18
C ALA A 45 -29.85 1.98 -8.52
N PHE A 46 -29.83 2.37 -7.24
CA PHE A 46 -28.60 2.46 -6.47
C PHE A 46 -27.87 1.11 -6.37
N ALA A 47 -28.61 0.04 -6.09
CA ALA A 47 -28.04 -1.31 -6.01
C ALA A 47 -27.42 -1.73 -7.36
N LEU A 48 -28.11 -1.50 -8.48
CA LEU A 48 -27.58 -1.81 -9.82
C LEU A 48 -26.29 -1.03 -10.12
N ILE A 49 -26.26 0.27 -9.81
CA ILE A 49 -25.06 1.10 -10.00
C ILE A 49 -23.93 0.59 -9.10
N PHE A 50 -24.19 0.34 -7.83
CA PHE A 50 -23.20 -0.12 -6.85
C PHE A 50 -22.60 -1.49 -7.25
N PHE A 51 -23.45 -2.48 -7.53
CA PHE A 51 -23.00 -3.81 -7.94
C PHE A 51 -22.32 -3.79 -9.31
N GLY A 52 -22.84 -3.00 -10.26
CA GLY A 52 -22.21 -2.79 -11.55
C GLY A 52 -20.79 -2.22 -11.40
N TYR A 53 -20.65 -1.14 -10.64
CA TYR A 53 -19.34 -0.55 -10.34
C TYR A 53 -18.39 -1.57 -9.70
N ARG A 54 -18.84 -2.28 -8.65
CA ARG A 54 -18.05 -3.33 -7.99
C ARG A 54 -17.60 -4.42 -8.96
N PHE A 55 -18.48 -4.87 -9.83
CA PHE A 55 -18.17 -5.89 -10.84
C PHE A 55 -17.09 -5.43 -11.81
N PHE A 56 -17.23 -4.22 -12.37
CA PHE A 56 -16.23 -3.67 -13.29
C PHE A 56 -14.90 -3.38 -12.61
N ALA A 57 -14.92 -2.85 -11.38
CA ALA A 57 -13.72 -2.60 -10.58
C ALA A 57 -12.96 -3.90 -10.30
N GLN A 58 -13.64 -4.95 -9.85
CA GLN A 58 -13.03 -6.25 -9.59
C GLN A 58 -12.47 -6.90 -10.87
N ARG A 59 -13.17 -6.77 -12.00
CA ARG A 59 -12.68 -7.25 -13.29
C ARG A 59 -11.42 -6.48 -13.75
N ALA A 60 -11.37 -5.17 -13.53
CA ALA A 60 -10.19 -4.36 -13.82
C ALA A 60 -9.01 -4.76 -12.94
N GLU A 61 -9.25 -4.99 -11.65
CA GLU A 61 -8.25 -5.46 -10.69
C GLU A 61 -7.64 -6.81 -11.12
N THR A 62 -8.48 -7.80 -11.41
CA THR A 62 -8.03 -9.12 -11.88
C THR A 62 -7.20 -9.00 -13.17
N LYS A 63 -7.61 -8.15 -14.10
CA LYS A 63 -6.85 -7.90 -15.33
C LYS A 63 -5.50 -7.23 -15.07
N ALA A 64 -5.45 -6.30 -14.11
CA ALA A 64 -4.22 -5.63 -13.72
C ALA A 64 -3.20 -6.64 -13.16
N PHE A 65 -3.61 -7.48 -12.20
CA PHE A 65 -2.74 -8.53 -11.64
C PHE A 65 -2.32 -9.58 -12.66
N THR A 66 -3.23 -10.02 -13.53
CA THR A 66 -2.88 -11.00 -14.59
C THR A 66 -1.80 -10.44 -15.52
N ARG A 67 -1.97 -9.18 -15.97
CA ARG A 67 -0.97 -8.54 -16.83
C ARG A 67 0.35 -8.31 -16.12
N LEU A 68 0.30 -7.88 -14.86
CA LEU A 68 1.48 -7.71 -14.02
C LEU A 68 2.25 -9.03 -13.90
N ALA A 69 1.59 -10.11 -13.50
CA ALA A 69 2.21 -11.43 -13.35
C ALA A 69 2.84 -11.93 -14.66
N GLN A 70 2.15 -11.77 -15.79
CA GLN A 70 2.68 -12.13 -17.10
C GLN A 70 3.93 -11.33 -17.48
N THR A 71 3.88 -10.00 -17.24
CA THR A 71 5.00 -9.10 -17.58
C THR A 71 6.21 -9.36 -16.68
N GLN A 72 5.98 -9.59 -15.38
CA GLN A 72 7.03 -9.94 -14.43
C GLN A 72 7.65 -11.30 -14.76
N SER A 73 6.85 -12.33 -15.03
CA SER A 73 7.34 -13.64 -15.45
C SER A 73 8.19 -13.57 -16.73
N LYS A 74 7.80 -12.71 -17.68
CA LYS A 74 8.60 -12.44 -18.87
C LYS A 74 9.94 -11.81 -18.48
N TYR A 75 9.95 -10.80 -17.62
CA TYR A 75 11.19 -10.17 -17.14
C TYR A 75 12.11 -11.18 -16.46
N ASP A 76 11.58 -11.98 -15.53
CA ASP A 76 12.34 -12.98 -14.79
C ASP A 76 12.97 -14.04 -15.72
N THR A 77 12.25 -14.41 -16.77
CA THR A 77 12.77 -15.35 -17.81
C THR A 77 13.89 -14.71 -18.60
N LEU A 78 13.72 -13.47 -19.03
CA LEU A 78 14.73 -12.73 -19.80
C LEU A 78 15.99 -12.45 -18.97
N LYS A 79 15.84 -12.13 -17.69
CA LYS A 79 16.97 -11.86 -16.77
C LYS A 79 17.88 -13.07 -16.60
N LYS A 80 17.41 -14.29 -16.83
CA LYS A 80 18.24 -15.52 -16.79
C LYS A 80 19.14 -15.68 -18.01
N THR A 81 18.77 -15.10 -19.14
CA THR A 81 19.43 -15.32 -20.43
C THR A 81 20.04 -14.05 -21.04
N SER A 82 19.74 -12.88 -20.47
CA SER A 82 20.20 -11.59 -20.98
C SER A 82 20.55 -10.61 -19.84
N SER A 83 21.20 -9.49 -20.18
CA SER A 83 21.48 -8.43 -19.21
C SER A 83 20.20 -7.78 -18.68
N GLY A 84 20.27 -7.21 -17.46
CA GLY A 84 19.14 -6.49 -16.87
C GLY A 84 18.59 -5.37 -17.75
N THR A 85 19.47 -4.65 -18.46
CA THR A 85 19.08 -3.60 -19.41
C THR A 85 18.34 -4.16 -20.63
N ALA A 86 18.77 -5.31 -21.16
CA ALA A 86 18.09 -5.95 -22.28
C ALA A 86 16.72 -6.50 -21.89
N ALA A 87 16.62 -7.10 -20.70
CA ALA A 87 15.34 -7.54 -20.12
C ALA A 87 14.39 -6.37 -19.87
N TYR A 88 14.87 -5.26 -19.28
CA TYR A 88 14.14 -4.02 -19.08
C TYR A 88 13.53 -3.51 -20.39
N ASN A 89 14.31 -3.36 -21.45
CA ASN A 89 13.86 -2.83 -22.74
C ASN A 89 12.69 -3.63 -23.34
N GLN A 90 12.61 -4.94 -23.03
CA GLN A 90 11.55 -5.80 -23.54
C GLN A 90 10.25 -5.79 -22.73
N VAL A 91 10.28 -5.22 -21.52
CA VAL A 91 9.11 -5.19 -20.63
C VAL A 91 8.63 -3.78 -20.27
N SER A 92 9.47 -2.76 -20.49
CA SER A 92 9.20 -1.37 -20.10
C SER A 92 7.86 -0.84 -20.62
N GLU A 93 7.57 -1.01 -21.91
CA GLU A 93 6.30 -0.58 -22.52
C GLU A 93 5.09 -1.28 -21.88
N ALA A 94 5.22 -2.58 -21.58
CA ALA A 94 4.14 -3.33 -20.94
C ALA A 94 3.86 -2.83 -19.52
N PHE A 95 4.91 -2.56 -18.71
CA PHE A 95 4.74 -1.96 -17.38
C PHE A 95 4.11 -0.57 -17.46
N GLN A 96 4.58 0.30 -18.35
CA GLN A 96 4.00 1.63 -18.55
C GLN A 96 2.52 1.55 -18.95
N SER A 97 2.15 0.60 -19.82
CA SER A 97 0.76 0.35 -20.21
C SER A 97 -0.10 -0.10 -19.02
N ILE A 98 0.43 -0.98 -18.14
CA ILE A 98 -0.26 -1.41 -16.93
C ILE A 98 -0.49 -0.23 -15.99
N ILE A 99 0.56 0.55 -15.71
CA ILE A 99 0.50 1.71 -14.83
C ILE A 99 -0.48 2.76 -15.37
N LYS A 100 -0.41 3.07 -16.67
CA LYS A 100 -1.32 4.03 -17.32
C LYS A 100 -2.78 3.60 -17.22
N LYS A 101 -3.07 2.31 -17.44
CA LYS A 101 -4.45 1.81 -17.50
C LYS A 101 -5.03 1.44 -16.15
N TYR A 102 -4.21 0.96 -15.23
CA TYR A 102 -4.64 0.37 -13.97
C TYR A 102 -3.97 1.02 -12.73
N GLY A 103 -3.32 2.18 -12.89
CA GLY A 103 -2.56 2.82 -11.81
C GLY A 103 -3.38 3.18 -10.56
N GLY A 104 -4.71 3.27 -10.66
CA GLY A 104 -5.61 3.42 -9.52
C GLY A 104 -5.97 2.10 -8.81
N ASN A 105 -5.70 0.94 -9.43
CA ASN A 105 -5.96 -0.39 -8.88
C ASN A 105 -4.74 -0.91 -8.10
N ALA A 106 -4.93 -1.85 -7.17
CA ALA A 106 -3.82 -2.43 -6.41
C ALA A 106 -2.77 -3.09 -7.33
N GLY A 107 -3.21 -3.81 -8.36
CA GLY A 107 -2.30 -4.39 -9.36
C GLY A 107 -1.48 -3.35 -10.13
N GLY A 108 -2.05 -2.19 -10.47
CA GLY A 108 -1.33 -1.10 -11.14
C GLY A 108 -0.37 -0.35 -10.22
N LYS A 109 -0.74 -0.15 -8.95
CA LYS A 109 0.13 0.41 -7.92
C LYS A 109 1.34 -0.48 -7.66
N LEU A 110 1.11 -1.80 -7.53
CA LEU A 110 2.19 -2.78 -7.39
C LEU A 110 3.09 -2.83 -8.63
N ALA A 111 2.50 -2.74 -9.84
CA ALA A 111 3.28 -2.66 -11.07
C ALA A 111 4.26 -1.47 -11.09
N ARG A 112 3.87 -0.33 -10.48
CA ARG A 112 4.74 0.84 -10.36
C ARG A 112 5.96 0.57 -9.49
N VAL A 113 5.79 -0.08 -8.34
CA VAL A 113 6.91 -0.46 -7.45
C VAL A 113 7.85 -1.46 -8.15
N ILE A 114 7.27 -2.50 -8.77
CA ILE A 114 8.05 -3.53 -9.46
C ILE A 114 8.80 -2.93 -10.65
N TYR A 115 8.16 -2.04 -11.42
CA TYR A 115 8.81 -1.37 -12.53
C TYR A 115 9.92 -0.41 -12.06
N ALA A 116 9.74 0.25 -10.91
CA ALA A 116 10.79 1.04 -10.29
C ALA A 116 12.02 0.18 -9.93
N ASN A 117 11.81 -1.01 -9.35
CA ASN A 117 12.88 -1.95 -9.04
C ASN A 117 13.60 -2.43 -10.32
N ILE A 118 12.83 -2.75 -11.35
CA ILE A 118 13.38 -3.18 -12.66
C ILE A 118 14.18 -2.05 -13.32
N SER A 119 13.70 -0.81 -13.23
CA SER A 119 14.40 0.37 -13.73
C SER A 119 15.71 0.59 -12.97
N PHE A 120 15.69 0.43 -11.64
CA PHE A 120 16.89 0.50 -10.80
C PHE A 120 17.93 -0.58 -11.19
N ASP A 121 17.49 -1.84 -11.32
CA ASP A 121 18.34 -2.96 -11.75
C ASP A 121 18.94 -2.74 -13.15
N ALA A 122 18.21 -2.06 -14.03
CA ALA A 122 18.66 -1.68 -15.37
C ALA A 122 19.50 -0.39 -15.39
N GLN A 123 19.87 0.15 -14.23
CA GLN A 123 20.63 1.40 -14.04
C GLN A 123 19.91 2.66 -14.58
N LYS A 124 18.58 2.60 -14.69
CA LYS A 124 17.72 3.75 -15.03
C LYS A 124 17.26 4.45 -13.74
N TYR A 125 18.24 4.98 -13.01
CA TYR A 125 18.02 5.45 -11.64
C TYR A 125 17.08 6.65 -11.55
N GLU A 126 17.15 7.59 -12.49
CA GLU A 126 16.26 8.74 -12.54
C GLU A 126 14.79 8.32 -12.76
N GLU A 127 14.56 7.34 -13.64
CA GLU A 127 13.23 6.76 -13.85
C GLU A 127 12.75 6.02 -12.61
N ALA A 128 13.62 5.24 -11.96
CA ALA A 128 13.30 4.56 -10.71
C ALA A 128 12.89 5.55 -9.62
N ILE A 129 13.62 6.66 -9.45
CA ILE A 129 13.28 7.74 -8.51
C ILE A 129 11.88 8.30 -8.77
N VAL A 130 11.55 8.59 -10.03
CA VAL A 130 10.22 9.11 -10.40
C VAL A 130 9.12 8.11 -10.03
N LEU A 131 9.32 6.84 -10.36
CA LEU A 131 8.35 5.77 -10.09
C LEU A 131 8.19 5.52 -8.58
N TYR A 132 9.29 5.46 -7.81
CA TYR A 132 9.25 5.32 -6.35
C TYR A 132 8.53 6.50 -5.68
N LYS A 133 8.80 7.74 -6.10
CA LYS A 133 8.09 8.92 -5.58
C LYS A 133 6.58 8.85 -5.81
N GLN A 134 6.16 8.39 -6.99
CA GLN A 134 4.75 8.17 -7.28
C GLN A 134 4.17 7.05 -6.41
N ALA A 135 4.92 5.97 -6.18
CA ALA A 135 4.49 4.85 -5.38
C ALA A 135 4.32 5.20 -3.89
N LEU A 136 5.09 6.16 -3.34
CA LEU A 136 4.94 6.58 -1.95
C LEU A 136 3.51 7.00 -1.60
N SER A 137 2.82 7.70 -2.51
CA SER A 137 1.44 8.12 -2.29
C SER A 137 0.45 6.95 -2.32
N ASP A 138 0.77 5.90 -3.09
CA ASP A 138 -0.07 4.72 -3.23
C ASP A 138 -0.03 3.80 -2.00
N PHE A 139 1.09 3.79 -1.27
CA PHE A 139 1.36 2.88 -0.15
C PHE A 139 1.55 3.61 1.20
N LYS A 140 1.07 4.84 1.33
CA LYS A 140 1.20 5.64 2.57
C LYS A 140 0.62 4.96 3.82
N ASP A 141 -0.39 4.11 3.66
CA ASP A 141 -1.08 3.41 4.74
C ASP A 141 -0.47 2.02 5.02
N ASP A 142 0.36 1.48 4.12
CA ASP A 142 1.13 0.25 4.30
C ASP A 142 2.56 0.60 4.74
N LYS A 143 2.79 0.66 6.04
CA LYS A 143 4.08 1.07 6.62
C LYS A 143 5.26 0.23 6.16
N PHE A 144 5.05 -1.06 5.91
CA PHE A 144 6.14 -1.94 5.45
C PHE A 144 6.57 -1.59 4.02
N VAL A 145 5.62 -1.57 3.09
CA VAL A 145 5.89 -1.22 1.69
C VAL A 145 6.38 0.23 1.57
N TYR A 146 5.79 1.15 2.33
CA TYR A 146 6.21 2.55 2.37
C TYR A 146 7.68 2.69 2.78
N ASN A 147 8.12 2.05 3.86
CA ASN A 147 9.51 2.11 4.32
C ASN A 147 10.47 1.43 3.33
N LEU A 148 10.04 0.34 2.68
CA LEU A 148 10.83 -0.29 1.62
C LEU A 148 11.05 0.66 0.44
N ILE A 149 10.01 1.38 0.01
CA ILE A 149 10.11 2.38 -1.06
C ILE A 149 11.03 3.53 -0.65
N ILE A 150 10.96 3.97 0.61
CA ILE A 150 11.85 5.01 1.16
C ILE A 150 13.31 4.55 1.10
N SER A 151 13.64 3.34 1.54
CA SER A 151 15.00 2.79 1.44
C SER A 151 15.46 2.72 -0.01
N ASN A 152 14.61 2.24 -0.92
CA ASN A 152 14.94 2.16 -2.34
C ASN A 152 15.17 3.54 -2.98
N LEU A 153 14.47 4.58 -2.52
CA LEU A 153 14.76 5.97 -2.90
C LEU A 153 16.14 6.42 -2.41
N GLY A 154 16.49 6.07 -1.17
CA GLY A 154 17.83 6.32 -0.65
C GLY A 154 18.91 5.75 -1.56
N TYR A 155 18.79 4.48 -1.92
CA TYR A 155 19.70 3.83 -2.87
C TYR A 155 19.70 4.47 -4.24
N ALA A 156 18.53 4.79 -4.79
CA ALA A 156 18.44 5.38 -6.12
C ALA A 156 19.12 6.76 -6.19
N TYR A 157 18.96 7.58 -5.14
CA TYR A 157 19.66 8.86 -5.04
C TYR A 157 21.16 8.72 -4.86
N GLN A 158 21.60 7.74 -4.07
CA GLN A 158 23.03 7.43 -3.94
C GLN A 158 23.64 7.04 -5.30
N ARG A 159 22.91 6.26 -6.11
CA ARG A 159 23.37 5.83 -7.44
C ARG A 159 23.50 6.97 -8.44
N VAL A 160 22.72 8.03 -8.32
CA VAL A 160 22.87 9.25 -9.15
C VAL A 160 23.85 10.27 -8.55
N GLY A 161 24.48 9.96 -7.40
CA GLY A 161 25.43 10.83 -6.72
C GLY A 161 24.81 11.95 -5.91
N ASP A 162 23.50 11.90 -5.67
CA ASP A 162 22.77 12.88 -4.83
C ASP A 162 22.79 12.42 -3.37
N GLU A 163 23.94 12.52 -2.73
CA GLU A 163 24.17 12.09 -1.34
C GLU A 163 23.25 12.81 -0.34
N GLN A 164 22.87 14.06 -0.63
CA GLN A 164 22.01 14.84 0.27
C GLN A 164 20.60 14.25 0.31
N ASN A 165 20.01 13.95 -0.84
CA ASN A 165 18.69 13.31 -0.91
C ASN A 165 18.78 11.85 -0.44
N ALA A 166 19.85 11.12 -0.74
CA ALA A 166 20.07 9.77 -0.23
C ALA A 166 20.04 9.75 1.30
N ALA A 167 20.81 10.63 1.96
CA ALA A 167 20.79 10.77 3.42
C ALA A 167 19.39 11.06 3.95
N ALA A 168 18.67 12.02 3.34
CA ALA A 168 17.33 12.39 3.80
C ALA A 168 16.31 11.25 3.70
N TYR A 169 16.45 10.35 2.70
CA TYR A 169 15.58 9.18 2.58
C TYR A 169 15.99 8.06 3.54
N PHE A 170 17.27 7.77 3.72
CA PHE A 170 17.71 6.80 4.72
C PHE A 170 17.39 7.27 6.15
N GLU A 171 17.52 8.56 6.46
CA GLU A 171 17.12 9.12 7.75
C GLU A 171 15.62 8.85 8.04
N LYS A 172 14.74 8.98 7.05
CA LYS A 172 13.34 8.58 7.19
C LYS A 172 13.18 7.07 7.41
N ALA A 173 13.99 6.24 6.74
CA ALA A 173 13.92 4.78 6.87
C ALA A 173 14.37 4.28 8.24
N THR A 174 15.21 5.03 8.98
CA THR A 174 15.61 4.67 10.35
C THR A 174 14.44 4.63 11.33
N SER A 175 13.33 5.31 11.02
CA SER A 175 12.09 5.24 11.80
C SER A 175 11.25 3.98 11.57
N SER A 176 11.69 3.06 10.69
CA SER A 176 10.98 1.82 10.40
C SER A 176 10.82 0.96 11.66
N THR A 177 9.65 0.34 11.80
CA THR A 177 9.40 -0.69 12.84
C THR A 177 10.02 -2.05 12.46
N ASN A 178 10.38 -2.26 11.20
CA ASN A 178 11.13 -3.44 10.75
C ASN A 178 12.62 -3.21 11.05
N SER A 179 13.22 -4.09 11.87
CA SER A 179 14.61 -3.93 12.31
C SER A 179 15.57 -4.00 11.14
N SER A 180 15.40 -4.93 10.21
CA SER A 180 16.30 -5.07 9.05
C SER A 180 16.34 -3.81 8.19
N ILE A 181 15.18 -3.20 7.92
CA ILE A 181 15.13 -1.94 7.16
C ILE A 181 15.80 -0.81 7.94
N ARG A 182 15.58 -0.75 9.27
CA ARG A 182 16.19 0.27 10.13
C ARG A 182 17.70 0.14 10.18
N GLU A 183 18.21 -1.05 10.42
CA GLU A 183 19.64 -1.33 10.53
C GLU A 183 20.36 -1.05 9.22
N GLU A 184 19.78 -1.49 8.09
CA GLU A 184 20.28 -1.20 6.75
C GLU A 184 20.29 0.30 6.47
N ALA A 185 19.24 1.02 6.88
CA ALA A 185 19.15 2.47 6.71
C ALA A 185 20.20 3.20 7.58
N LEU A 186 20.40 2.80 8.84
CA LEU A 186 21.43 3.35 9.71
C LEU A 186 22.83 3.12 9.13
N PHE A 187 23.10 1.93 8.65
CA PHE A 187 24.39 1.60 8.05
C PHE A 187 24.70 2.49 6.84
N ASN A 188 23.78 2.55 5.88
CA ASN A 188 23.95 3.37 4.68
C ASN A 188 24.02 4.87 4.99
N LEU A 189 23.22 5.34 5.98
CA LEU A 189 23.24 6.73 6.42
C LEU A 189 24.58 7.10 7.03
N GLY A 190 25.17 6.22 7.85
CA GLY A 190 26.52 6.40 8.41
C GLY A 190 27.56 6.60 7.32
N LEU A 191 27.61 5.69 6.33
CA LEU A 191 28.53 5.78 5.18
C LEU A 191 28.32 7.08 4.37
N ILE A 192 27.07 7.48 4.16
CA ILE A 192 26.76 8.72 3.44
C ILE A 192 27.22 9.94 4.22
N TYR A 193 27.08 9.96 5.54
CA TYR A 193 27.57 11.07 6.36
C TYR A 193 29.08 11.18 6.31
N GLU A 194 29.81 10.07 6.29
CA GLU A 194 31.27 10.07 6.07
C GLU A 194 31.64 10.65 4.69
N ASN A 195 30.97 10.17 3.62
CA ASN A 195 31.19 10.70 2.27
C ASN A 195 30.93 12.20 2.16
N LEU A 196 29.99 12.72 2.96
CA LEU A 196 29.68 14.15 3.03
C LEU A 196 30.62 14.95 3.95
N GLY A 197 31.64 14.30 4.54
CA GLY A 197 32.54 14.93 5.53
C GLY A 197 31.87 15.30 6.85
N LYS A 198 30.75 14.62 7.19
CA LYS A 198 30.00 14.79 8.44
C LYS A 198 30.36 13.68 9.43
N ASP A 199 31.64 13.52 9.69
CA ASP A 199 32.21 12.39 10.43
C ASP A 199 31.56 12.18 11.81
N GLU A 200 31.26 13.26 12.56
CA GLU A 200 30.58 13.15 13.85
C GLU A 200 29.18 12.51 13.72
N LYS A 201 28.42 12.87 12.69
CA LYS A 201 27.12 12.28 12.45
C LYS A 201 27.24 10.82 12.00
N GLY A 202 28.21 10.51 11.15
CA GLY A 202 28.52 9.14 10.76
C GLY A 202 28.81 8.26 11.95
N GLN A 203 29.72 8.71 12.83
CA GLN A 203 30.06 8.01 14.06
C GLN A 203 28.85 7.80 14.98
N GLN A 204 28.02 8.83 15.20
CA GLN A 204 26.82 8.72 16.03
C GLN A 204 25.83 7.69 15.45
N THR A 205 25.65 7.69 14.12
CA THR A 205 24.77 6.76 13.42
C THR A 205 25.27 5.31 13.56
N PHE A 206 26.56 5.09 13.42
CA PHE A 206 27.16 3.77 13.62
C PHE A 206 27.11 3.31 15.08
N GLN A 207 27.33 4.22 16.04
CA GLN A 207 27.18 3.91 17.47
C GLN A 207 25.75 3.47 17.83
N GLU A 208 24.73 3.99 17.13
CA GLU A 208 23.34 3.55 17.32
C GLU A 208 23.18 2.07 16.96
N ILE A 209 23.81 1.59 15.89
CA ILE A 209 23.81 0.17 15.53
C ILE A 209 24.44 -0.66 16.64
N LEU A 210 25.65 -0.32 17.07
CA LEU A 210 26.36 -1.07 18.10
C LEU A 210 25.62 -1.13 19.44
N LYS A 211 24.95 -0.04 19.81
CA LYS A 211 24.25 0.07 21.09
C LYS A 211 22.89 -0.61 21.09
N ASN A 212 22.13 -0.43 20.02
CA ASN A 212 20.69 -0.78 19.98
C ASN A 212 20.41 -2.03 19.15
N HIS A 213 21.38 -2.50 18.35
CA HIS A 213 21.23 -3.63 17.42
C HIS A 213 22.44 -4.58 17.48
N PRO A 214 22.76 -5.17 18.68
CA PRO A 214 23.95 -6.00 18.85
C PRO A 214 23.96 -7.28 17.98
N ASP A 215 22.78 -7.74 17.55
CA ASP A 215 22.64 -8.91 16.66
C ASP A 215 22.56 -8.52 15.18
N SER A 216 22.83 -7.25 14.85
CA SER A 216 22.79 -6.76 13.46
C SER A 216 23.89 -7.42 12.61
N ILE A 217 23.54 -7.77 11.37
CA ILE A 217 24.55 -8.21 10.37
C ILE A 217 25.59 -7.14 10.07
N TYR A 218 25.33 -5.88 10.41
CA TYR A 218 26.24 -4.74 10.22
C TYR A 218 27.16 -4.50 11.40
N PHE A 219 27.01 -5.23 12.53
CA PHE A 219 27.72 -4.94 13.78
C PHE A 219 29.24 -4.94 13.59
N ASP A 220 29.80 -6.02 13.08
CA ASP A 220 31.25 -6.18 12.94
C ASP A 220 31.84 -5.16 11.95
N VAL A 221 31.15 -4.90 10.85
CA VAL A 221 31.59 -3.91 9.84
C VAL A 221 31.59 -2.51 10.42
N VAL A 222 30.55 -2.16 11.17
CA VAL A 222 30.42 -0.84 11.83
C VAL A 222 31.48 -0.65 12.93
N GLU A 223 31.82 -1.68 13.68
CA GLU A 223 32.92 -1.62 14.68
C GLU A 223 34.26 -1.34 13.99
N GLU A 224 34.50 -1.97 12.84
CA GLU A 224 35.72 -1.72 12.04
C GLU A 224 35.77 -0.29 11.50
N GLU A 225 34.66 0.24 10.95
CA GLU A 225 34.58 1.62 10.45
C GLU A 225 34.84 2.64 11.58
N LEU A 226 34.19 2.48 12.72
CA LEU A 226 34.45 3.36 13.89
C LEU A 226 35.89 3.32 14.39
N ASN A 227 36.57 2.19 14.27
CA ASN A 227 37.98 2.08 14.64
C ASN A 227 38.93 2.76 13.62
N LYS A 228 38.55 2.87 12.37
CA LYS A 228 39.25 3.63 11.32
C LYS A 228 39.18 5.14 11.58
N LEU A 229 37.98 5.61 11.96
CA LEU A 229 37.75 7.05 12.25
C LEU A 229 38.42 7.58 13.54
N LYS A 230 38.90 6.70 14.41
CA LYS A 230 39.64 7.09 15.64
C LYS A 230 41.13 7.27 15.39
N LYS A 231 41.62 6.95 14.23
CA LYS A 231 43.07 7.08 13.86
C LYS A 231 43.32 8.34 13.07
#